data_352ed77c52a64c8f3f9109e10e41c155
#
_entry.id   352ed77c52a64c8f3f9109e10e41c155
#
_cell.length_a   1.000
_cell.length_b   1.000
_cell.length_c   1.000
_cell.angle_alpha   90.00
_cell.angle_beta   90.00
_cell.angle_gamma   90.00
#
_symmetry.space_group_name_H-M   'P 1'
#
loop_
_entity.id
_entity.type
_entity.pdbx_description
1 polymer ?
#
loop_
_entity_poly.entity_id
_entity_poly.type
_entity_poly.pdbx_seq_one_letter_code
_entity_poly.pdbx_strand_id
1 'polypeptide(L)'
;MLRIAINGFGRIGRLAFRRMFGDPRFNIVAINDLTSPKMLANLLKYDSAQGGYCGKFGENLHTVTSTEPVMEEDGKTVKTPGSITVDGEEITIYAKPNAADLPWAELDVDVVLECTGFYTSKAKAQAHIDAGAKKVVISAPAGNDLPTIVYNVNHKTLTKEDKIISAASCTTNCLAPMTQALNDYAPIQSGIMTTVHAYTGDQMILDGPHRKGDLQRARAGAVNIVPNSTGAAKAIGLVIPELNGKLIGAAQRVPTATGSTTILHAVVKKAGVTVEGINEAMKAHANESFGYTTEKLVSSDIIGMKFGSLFDANQTMVSDMGDDTYLVQVVAWYDNENSYTSQMVRTIKYLAQL
;
A
#
# COMPACT_ATOMS: atom_id res chain seq x y z
N MET A 1 -2.67 -7.16 -22.63
CA MET A 1 -3.06 -6.04 -21.74
C MET A 1 -3.95 -6.64 -20.66
N LEU A 2 -3.60 -6.42 -19.38
CA LEU A 2 -4.35 -6.95 -18.24
C LEU A 2 -5.62 -6.17 -18.02
N ARG A 3 -6.74 -6.86 -17.91
CA ARG A 3 -8.03 -6.26 -17.59
C ARG A 3 -8.21 -6.16 -16.08
N ILE A 4 -8.13 -4.91 -15.58
CA ILE A 4 -8.14 -4.60 -14.15
C ILE A 4 -9.49 -4.01 -13.75
N ALA A 5 -10.07 -4.52 -12.68
CA ALA A 5 -11.16 -3.85 -11.97
C ALA A 5 -10.67 -3.34 -10.61
N ILE A 6 -11.12 -2.16 -10.20
CA ILE A 6 -10.80 -1.58 -8.90
C ILE A 6 -12.07 -1.58 -8.04
N ASN A 7 -12.05 -2.31 -6.94
CA ASN A 7 -13.12 -2.30 -5.94
C ASN A 7 -12.75 -1.39 -4.77
N GLY A 8 -13.41 -0.24 -4.68
CA GLY A 8 -13.08 0.85 -3.76
C GLY A 8 -12.16 1.90 -4.38
N PHE A 9 -12.71 3.06 -4.70
CA PHE A 9 -11.99 4.18 -5.31
C PHE A 9 -11.63 5.26 -4.28
N GLY A 10 -11.24 4.80 -3.08
CA GLY A 10 -10.66 5.63 -2.02
C GLY A 10 -9.23 6.08 -2.32
N ARG A 11 -8.45 6.44 -1.31
CA ARG A 11 -7.06 6.91 -1.47
C ARG A 11 -6.22 5.93 -2.31
N ILE A 12 -6.18 4.66 -1.89
CA ILE A 12 -5.34 3.62 -2.51
C ILE A 12 -5.83 3.29 -3.92
N GLY A 13 -7.14 3.11 -4.11
CA GLY A 13 -7.71 2.83 -5.43
C GLY A 13 -7.41 3.92 -6.46
N ARG A 14 -7.54 5.21 -6.07
CA ARG A 14 -7.21 6.33 -6.97
C ARG A 14 -5.73 6.44 -7.28
N LEU A 15 -4.85 6.20 -6.31
CA LEU A 15 -3.40 6.23 -6.58
C LEU A 15 -2.96 5.03 -7.42
N ALA A 16 -3.54 3.86 -7.21
CA ALA A 16 -3.31 2.70 -8.07
C ALA A 16 -3.79 2.98 -9.51
N PHE A 17 -4.96 3.61 -9.66
CA PHE A 17 -5.46 4.08 -10.95
C PHE A 17 -4.43 4.99 -11.64
N ARG A 18 -3.98 6.06 -10.96
CA ARG A 18 -2.98 6.99 -11.51
C ARG A 18 -1.66 6.31 -11.92
N ARG A 19 -1.34 5.17 -11.31
CA ARG A 19 -0.13 4.40 -11.62
C ARG A 19 -0.30 3.45 -12.79
N MET A 20 -1.51 2.98 -13.06
CA MET A 20 -1.81 2.02 -14.10
C MET A 20 -2.38 2.66 -15.36
N PHE A 21 -3.13 3.76 -15.23
CA PHE A 21 -3.73 4.45 -16.37
C PHE A 21 -2.65 5.00 -17.31
N GLY A 22 -2.81 4.76 -18.61
CA GLY A 22 -1.83 5.10 -19.63
C GLY A 22 -0.63 4.16 -19.75
N ASP A 23 -0.47 3.17 -18.86
CA ASP A 23 0.52 2.11 -19.02
C ASP A 23 -0.05 1.00 -19.95
N PRO A 24 0.59 0.71 -21.12
CA PRO A 24 0.05 -0.22 -22.12
C PRO A 24 -0.10 -1.65 -21.63
N ARG A 25 0.38 -1.97 -20.45
CA ARG A 25 0.22 -3.29 -19.84
C ARG A 25 -1.12 -3.47 -19.14
N PHE A 26 -1.80 -2.39 -18.78
CA PHE A 26 -3.05 -2.40 -18.03
C PHE A 26 -4.19 -1.79 -18.84
N ASN A 27 -5.36 -2.36 -18.67
CA ASN A 27 -6.64 -1.80 -19.10
C ASN A 27 -7.58 -1.78 -17.89
N ILE A 28 -7.91 -0.61 -17.39
CA ILE A 28 -8.85 -0.45 -16.28
C ILE A 28 -10.26 -0.48 -16.85
N VAL A 29 -10.91 -1.62 -16.71
CA VAL A 29 -12.22 -1.90 -17.36
C VAL A 29 -13.41 -1.43 -16.51
N ALA A 30 -13.25 -1.37 -15.19
CA ALA A 30 -14.33 -0.98 -14.29
C ALA A 30 -13.80 -0.50 -12.92
N ILE A 31 -14.60 0.33 -12.28
CA ILE A 31 -14.44 0.72 -10.88
C ILE A 31 -15.77 0.42 -10.17
N ASN A 32 -15.71 -0.11 -8.95
CA ASN A 32 -16.86 -0.21 -8.08
C ASN A 32 -16.66 0.66 -6.83
N ASP A 33 -17.57 1.58 -6.59
CA ASP A 33 -17.61 2.39 -5.37
C ASP A 33 -19.04 2.85 -5.10
N LEU A 34 -19.43 2.99 -3.84
CA LEU A 34 -20.81 3.38 -3.45
C LEU A 34 -21.08 4.88 -3.55
N THR A 35 -20.06 5.65 -3.93
CA THR A 35 -20.14 7.11 -4.12
C THR A 35 -20.45 7.45 -5.59
N SER A 36 -21.04 8.62 -5.84
CA SER A 36 -21.39 9.06 -7.20
C SER A 36 -20.15 9.25 -8.11
N PRO A 37 -20.27 9.00 -9.42
CA PRO A 37 -19.21 9.24 -10.40
C PRO A 37 -18.64 10.67 -10.33
N LYS A 38 -19.50 11.67 -10.15
CA LYS A 38 -19.12 13.08 -9.98
C LYS A 38 -18.18 13.29 -8.80
N MET A 39 -18.49 12.69 -7.65
CA MET A 39 -17.63 12.78 -6.46
C MET A 39 -16.29 12.07 -6.69
N LEU A 40 -16.31 10.88 -7.28
CA LEU A 40 -15.09 10.12 -7.57
C LEU A 40 -14.20 10.84 -8.58
N ALA A 41 -14.78 11.42 -9.64
CA ALA A 41 -14.06 12.24 -10.61
C ALA A 41 -13.43 13.48 -9.97
N ASN A 42 -14.16 14.16 -9.08
CA ASN A 42 -13.63 15.31 -8.34
C ASN A 42 -12.45 14.92 -7.45
N LEU A 43 -12.55 13.81 -6.74
CA LEU A 43 -11.48 13.31 -5.87
C LEU A 43 -10.29 12.73 -6.65
N LEU A 44 -10.49 12.25 -7.89
CA LEU A 44 -9.38 11.89 -8.77
C LEU A 44 -8.66 13.13 -9.27
N LYS A 45 -9.42 14.19 -9.64
CA LYS A 45 -8.92 15.45 -10.16
C LYS A 45 -8.07 16.20 -9.13
N TYR A 46 -8.57 16.31 -7.92
CA TYR A 46 -7.98 17.11 -6.84
C TYR A 46 -7.56 16.19 -5.68
N ASP A 47 -6.29 16.28 -5.30
CA ASP A 47 -5.72 15.50 -4.21
C ASP A 47 -4.82 16.41 -3.37
N SER A 48 -5.23 16.64 -2.11
CA SER A 48 -4.53 17.55 -1.21
C SER A 48 -3.18 17.02 -0.72
N ALA A 49 -3.01 15.68 -0.68
CA ALA A 49 -1.79 15.05 -0.19
C ALA A 49 -0.80 14.73 -1.31
N GLN A 50 -1.29 14.29 -2.49
CA GLN A 50 -0.47 13.79 -3.60
C GLN A 50 -0.44 14.73 -4.81
N GLY A 51 -1.11 15.88 -4.71
CA GLY A 51 -1.26 16.82 -5.82
C GLY A 51 -2.32 16.42 -6.85
N GLY A 52 -2.84 17.41 -7.57
CA GLY A 52 -3.90 17.20 -8.55
C GLY A 52 -3.46 16.31 -9.72
N TYR A 53 -4.33 15.38 -10.12
CA TYR A 53 -4.05 14.48 -11.25
C TYR A 53 -4.05 15.23 -12.59
N CYS A 54 -4.89 16.26 -12.71
CA CYS A 54 -4.95 17.13 -13.90
C CYS A 54 -3.86 18.21 -13.93
N GLY A 55 -2.95 18.22 -12.95
CA GLY A 55 -1.95 19.27 -12.80
C GLY A 55 -2.46 20.47 -11.98
N LYS A 56 -1.66 21.53 -11.92
CA LYS A 56 -2.04 22.81 -11.31
C LYS A 56 -2.99 23.59 -12.25
N PHE A 57 -3.63 24.62 -11.72
CA PHE A 57 -4.54 25.44 -12.50
C PHE A 57 -3.81 26.05 -13.72
N GLY A 58 -4.31 25.75 -14.93
CA GLY A 58 -3.64 26.11 -16.18
C GLY A 58 -2.75 25.02 -16.81
N GLU A 59 -2.45 23.96 -16.07
CA GLU A 59 -1.84 22.75 -16.63
C GLU A 59 -2.96 21.78 -17.03
N ASN A 60 -2.78 21.08 -18.13
CA ASN A 60 -3.75 20.09 -18.64
C ASN A 60 -3.04 18.74 -18.79
N LEU A 61 -2.52 18.20 -17.68
CA LEU A 61 -1.83 16.91 -17.68
C LEU A 61 -2.79 15.77 -18.01
N HIS A 62 -4.00 15.82 -17.45
CA HIS A 62 -5.09 14.88 -17.72
C HIS A 62 -6.43 15.60 -17.73
N THR A 63 -7.37 15.10 -18.52
CA THR A 63 -8.77 15.50 -18.49
C THR A 63 -9.57 14.46 -17.70
N VAL A 64 -10.46 14.91 -16.83
CA VAL A 64 -11.34 14.02 -16.06
C VAL A 64 -12.75 14.59 -16.08
N THR A 65 -13.70 13.81 -16.57
CA THR A 65 -15.14 14.13 -16.56
C THR A 65 -15.93 12.94 -15.97
N SER A 66 -17.22 13.10 -15.76
CA SER A 66 -18.09 12.03 -15.26
C SER A 66 -19.47 12.10 -15.86
N THR A 67 -20.10 10.95 -15.98
CA THR A 67 -21.51 10.78 -16.36
C THR A 67 -22.22 10.06 -15.21
N GLU A 68 -23.33 10.63 -14.75
CA GLU A 68 -24.13 10.01 -13.69
C GLU A 68 -24.92 8.81 -14.25
N PRO A 69 -25.30 7.83 -13.40
CA PRO A 69 -26.10 6.69 -13.83
C PRO A 69 -27.48 7.12 -14.28
N VAL A 70 -28.02 6.41 -15.26
CA VAL A 70 -29.43 6.54 -15.66
C VAL A 70 -30.24 5.54 -14.83
N MET A 71 -31.28 6.03 -14.21
CA MET A 71 -32.19 5.21 -13.39
C MET A 71 -33.39 4.76 -14.21
N GLU A 72 -33.97 3.61 -13.84
CA GLU A 72 -35.28 3.20 -14.34
C GLU A 72 -36.38 4.11 -13.74
N GLU A 73 -37.62 3.96 -14.23
CA GLU A 73 -38.78 4.75 -13.78
C GLU A 73 -39.07 4.61 -12.27
N ASP A 74 -38.62 3.53 -11.64
CA ASP A 74 -38.74 3.29 -10.21
C ASP A 74 -37.83 4.18 -9.35
N GLY A 75 -36.89 4.89 -10.00
CA GLY A 75 -35.89 5.74 -9.36
C GLY A 75 -34.90 5.02 -8.44
N LYS A 76 -34.87 3.68 -8.47
CA LYS A 76 -34.03 2.82 -7.62
C LYS A 76 -33.12 1.88 -8.41
N THR A 77 -33.65 1.35 -9.51
CA THR A 77 -32.90 0.43 -10.39
C THR A 77 -32.04 1.21 -11.36
N VAL A 78 -30.75 0.86 -11.42
CA VAL A 78 -29.82 1.45 -12.38
C VAL A 78 -30.04 0.80 -13.75
N LYS A 79 -30.47 1.60 -14.72
CA LYS A 79 -30.63 1.20 -16.13
C LYS A 79 -29.28 1.19 -16.86
N THR A 80 -28.54 2.26 -16.68
CA THR A 80 -27.19 2.40 -17.25
C THR A 80 -26.24 2.88 -16.16
N PRO A 81 -25.15 2.16 -15.88
CA PRO A 81 -24.13 2.62 -14.92
C PRO A 81 -23.58 3.99 -15.30
N GLY A 82 -23.14 4.74 -14.30
CA GLY A 82 -22.38 5.96 -14.54
C GLY A 82 -20.94 5.68 -14.96
N SER A 83 -20.20 6.71 -15.29
CA SER A 83 -18.81 6.56 -15.73
C SER A 83 -17.92 7.72 -15.29
N ILE A 84 -16.60 7.47 -15.32
CA ILE A 84 -15.56 8.48 -15.32
C ILE A 84 -14.84 8.37 -16.67
N THR A 85 -14.67 9.51 -17.34
CA THR A 85 -13.88 9.59 -18.57
C THR A 85 -12.56 10.29 -18.28
N VAL A 86 -11.45 9.64 -18.57
CA VAL A 86 -10.09 10.17 -18.41
C VAL A 86 -9.39 10.17 -19.76
N ASP A 87 -8.96 11.35 -20.22
CA ASP A 87 -8.29 11.54 -21.52
C ASP A 87 -9.04 10.91 -22.72
N GLY A 88 -10.37 10.92 -22.63
CA GLY A 88 -11.24 10.32 -23.64
C GLY A 88 -11.56 8.83 -23.44
N GLU A 89 -10.91 8.14 -22.53
CA GLU A 89 -11.22 6.74 -22.19
C GLU A 89 -12.31 6.69 -21.11
N GLU A 90 -13.43 6.05 -21.42
CA GLU A 90 -14.57 5.91 -20.51
C GLU A 90 -14.42 4.66 -19.67
N ILE A 91 -14.57 4.80 -18.34
CA ILE A 91 -14.47 3.72 -17.37
C ILE A 91 -15.78 3.62 -16.60
N THR A 92 -16.45 2.49 -16.68
CA THR A 92 -17.74 2.24 -16.02
C THR A 92 -17.59 2.24 -14.50
N ILE A 93 -18.52 2.93 -13.82
CA ILE A 93 -18.63 2.96 -12.36
C ILE A 93 -19.83 2.13 -11.93
N TYR A 94 -19.58 1.05 -11.23
CA TYR A 94 -20.59 0.26 -10.54
C TYR A 94 -20.74 0.75 -9.09
N ALA A 95 -21.94 0.56 -8.53
CA ALA A 95 -22.26 0.92 -7.15
C ALA A 95 -22.90 -0.28 -6.43
N LYS A 96 -22.22 -1.41 -6.43
CA LYS A 96 -22.68 -2.66 -5.82
C LYS A 96 -22.03 -2.87 -4.46
N PRO A 97 -22.82 -2.96 -3.36
CA PRO A 97 -22.26 -3.21 -2.03
C PRO A 97 -21.75 -4.63 -1.86
N ASN A 98 -22.32 -5.60 -2.60
CA ASN A 98 -21.87 -6.98 -2.58
C ASN A 98 -21.03 -7.31 -3.82
N ALA A 99 -19.81 -7.77 -3.58
CA ALA A 99 -18.86 -8.11 -4.64
C ALA A 99 -19.35 -9.25 -5.57
N ALA A 100 -20.19 -10.14 -5.06
CA ALA A 100 -20.77 -11.24 -5.85
C ALA A 100 -21.72 -10.75 -6.96
N ASP A 101 -22.25 -9.52 -6.85
CA ASP A 101 -23.19 -8.93 -7.82
C ASP A 101 -22.46 -8.11 -8.91
N LEU A 102 -21.13 -8.15 -8.93
CA LEU A 102 -20.31 -7.43 -9.89
C LEU A 102 -20.07 -8.24 -11.17
N PRO A 103 -20.11 -7.63 -12.36
CA PRO A 103 -20.09 -8.35 -13.63
C PRO A 103 -18.65 -8.71 -14.08
N TRP A 104 -17.83 -9.27 -13.18
CA TRP A 104 -16.43 -9.54 -13.48
C TRP A 104 -16.25 -10.59 -14.59
N ALA A 105 -17.14 -11.57 -14.67
CA ALA A 105 -17.14 -12.56 -15.74
C ALA A 105 -17.43 -11.93 -17.11
N GLU A 106 -18.46 -11.06 -17.18
CA GLU A 106 -18.87 -10.38 -18.43
C GLU A 106 -17.77 -9.43 -18.94
N LEU A 107 -17.05 -8.82 -18.00
CA LEU A 107 -15.95 -7.91 -18.29
C LEU A 107 -14.60 -8.62 -18.49
N ASP A 108 -14.56 -9.95 -18.42
CA ASP A 108 -13.33 -10.76 -18.51
C ASP A 108 -12.19 -10.20 -17.64
N VAL A 109 -12.48 -9.94 -16.36
CA VAL A 109 -11.54 -9.31 -15.44
C VAL A 109 -10.41 -10.28 -15.06
N ASP A 110 -9.18 -9.92 -15.40
CA ASP A 110 -7.99 -10.69 -15.00
C ASP A 110 -7.65 -10.52 -13.53
N VAL A 111 -7.68 -9.28 -13.03
CA VAL A 111 -7.34 -8.98 -11.64
C VAL A 111 -8.32 -7.95 -11.06
N VAL A 112 -8.90 -8.28 -9.92
CA VAL A 112 -9.56 -7.30 -9.06
C VAL A 112 -8.56 -6.76 -8.05
N LEU A 113 -8.42 -5.44 -8.01
CA LEU A 113 -7.72 -4.74 -6.96
C LEU A 113 -8.72 -4.36 -5.87
N GLU A 114 -8.65 -5.05 -4.73
CA GLU A 114 -9.56 -4.85 -3.59
C GLU A 114 -9.02 -3.74 -2.67
N CYS A 115 -9.67 -2.58 -2.68
CA CYS A 115 -9.27 -1.37 -1.94
C CYS A 115 -10.33 -0.85 -0.97
N THR A 116 -11.42 -1.59 -0.72
CA THR A 116 -12.52 -1.13 0.16
C THR A 116 -12.20 -1.25 1.64
N GLY A 117 -11.30 -2.18 2.00
CA GLY A 117 -11.03 -2.57 3.38
C GLY A 117 -12.12 -3.45 4.02
N PHE A 118 -13.09 -3.94 3.24
CA PHE A 118 -14.15 -4.86 3.70
C PHE A 118 -13.82 -6.33 3.39
N TYR A 119 -13.24 -6.61 2.24
CA TYR A 119 -12.90 -7.96 1.77
C TYR A 119 -11.45 -8.33 2.11
N THR A 120 -11.06 -8.13 3.38
CA THR A 120 -9.68 -8.29 3.87
C THR A 120 -9.42 -9.68 4.46
N SER A 121 -9.95 -10.74 3.83
CA SER A 121 -9.61 -12.14 4.12
C SER A 121 -9.84 -12.98 2.87
N LYS A 122 -9.21 -14.15 2.79
CA LYS A 122 -9.40 -15.08 1.67
C LYS A 122 -10.88 -15.43 1.47
N ALA A 123 -11.57 -15.79 2.55
CA ALA A 123 -12.99 -16.16 2.50
C ALA A 123 -13.89 -15.03 1.98
N LYS A 124 -13.65 -13.79 2.39
CA LYS A 124 -14.42 -12.65 1.90
C LYS A 124 -14.08 -12.31 0.44
N ALA A 125 -12.80 -12.28 0.10
CA ALA A 125 -12.33 -11.94 -1.24
C ALA A 125 -12.73 -13.00 -2.29
N GLN A 126 -13.10 -14.22 -1.85
CA GLN A 126 -13.65 -15.28 -2.72
C GLN A 126 -14.86 -14.78 -3.51
N ALA A 127 -15.67 -13.86 -2.97
CA ALA A 127 -16.81 -13.30 -3.68
C ALA A 127 -16.45 -12.67 -5.04
N HIS A 128 -15.25 -12.12 -5.19
CA HIS A 128 -14.78 -11.60 -6.48
C HIS A 128 -14.44 -12.72 -7.47
N ILE A 129 -13.89 -13.82 -6.98
CA ILE A 129 -13.62 -15.01 -7.82
C ILE A 129 -14.96 -15.64 -8.27
N ASP A 130 -15.91 -15.73 -7.34
CA ASP A 130 -17.27 -16.28 -7.64
C ASP A 130 -18.02 -15.39 -8.64
N ALA A 131 -17.77 -14.07 -8.63
CA ALA A 131 -18.26 -13.12 -9.64
C ALA A 131 -17.52 -13.21 -10.99
N GLY A 132 -16.48 -14.05 -11.10
CA GLY A 132 -15.78 -14.36 -12.35
C GLY A 132 -14.43 -13.67 -12.54
N ALA A 133 -13.88 -12.99 -11.56
CA ALA A 133 -12.51 -12.50 -11.62
C ALA A 133 -11.50 -13.66 -11.57
N LYS A 134 -10.44 -13.58 -12.36
CA LYS A 134 -9.42 -14.64 -12.40
C LYS A 134 -8.52 -14.59 -11.17
N LYS A 135 -8.17 -13.39 -10.70
CA LYS A 135 -7.30 -13.16 -9.53
C LYS A 135 -7.78 -11.95 -8.72
N VAL A 136 -7.41 -11.92 -7.41
CA VAL A 136 -7.69 -10.82 -6.49
C VAL A 136 -6.42 -10.42 -5.76
N VAL A 137 -6.11 -9.13 -5.75
CA VAL A 137 -5.05 -8.53 -4.94
C VAL A 137 -5.67 -7.65 -3.86
N ILE A 138 -5.54 -8.06 -2.60
CA ILE A 138 -6.08 -7.33 -1.44
C ILE A 138 -5.07 -6.27 -1.02
N SER A 139 -5.49 -5.01 -0.97
CA SER A 139 -4.65 -3.86 -0.59
C SER A 139 -4.53 -3.68 0.93
N ALA A 140 -4.48 -4.76 1.67
CA ALA A 140 -4.37 -4.76 3.13
C ALA A 140 -3.82 -6.10 3.64
N PRO A 141 -3.33 -6.19 4.89
CA PRO A 141 -3.11 -7.46 5.56
C PRO A 141 -4.41 -8.29 5.60
N ALA A 142 -4.34 -9.57 5.23
CA ALA A 142 -5.55 -10.36 4.98
C ALA A 142 -5.56 -11.75 5.66
N GLY A 143 -4.80 -11.93 6.74
CA GLY A 143 -4.67 -13.20 7.46
C GLY A 143 -3.44 -14.00 7.04
N ASN A 144 -3.40 -15.26 7.46
CA ASN A 144 -2.24 -16.16 7.26
C ASN A 144 -2.59 -17.34 6.33
N ASP A 145 -3.81 -17.38 5.80
CA ASP A 145 -4.35 -18.44 4.95
C ASP A 145 -4.23 -18.14 3.45
N LEU A 146 -3.51 -17.07 3.10
CA LEU A 146 -3.20 -16.66 1.74
C LEU A 146 -1.79 -16.04 1.68
N PRO A 147 -1.14 -16.03 0.50
CA PRO A 147 0.17 -15.42 0.33
C PRO A 147 0.15 -13.92 0.68
N THR A 148 1.07 -13.50 1.55
CA THR A 148 1.34 -12.08 1.83
C THR A 148 2.62 -11.69 1.12
N ILE A 149 2.53 -10.73 0.20
CA ILE A 149 3.60 -10.42 -0.75
C ILE A 149 4.14 -9.02 -0.55
N VAL A 150 5.45 -8.92 -0.48
CA VAL A 150 6.22 -7.69 -0.65
C VAL A 150 7.10 -7.85 -1.90
N TYR A 151 6.85 -7.01 -2.90
CA TYR A 151 7.60 -7.06 -4.15
C TYR A 151 9.11 -6.84 -3.93
N ASN A 152 9.94 -7.59 -4.62
CA ASN A 152 11.39 -7.68 -4.47
C ASN A 152 11.90 -8.26 -3.13
N VAL A 153 11.01 -8.82 -2.31
CA VAL A 153 11.40 -9.63 -1.15
C VAL A 153 10.97 -11.08 -1.38
N ASN A 154 9.66 -11.33 -1.41
CA ASN A 154 9.13 -12.70 -1.57
C ASN A 154 8.20 -12.90 -2.78
N HIS A 155 8.07 -11.94 -3.70
CA HIS A 155 7.16 -12.05 -4.85
C HIS A 155 7.41 -13.30 -5.72
N LYS A 156 8.64 -13.82 -5.73
CA LYS A 156 9.02 -15.02 -6.48
C LYS A 156 8.44 -16.33 -5.90
N THR A 157 7.85 -16.28 -4.70
CA THR A 157 7.13 -17.41 -4.12
C THR A 157 5.74 -17.60 -4.72
N LEU A 158 5.22 -16.59 -5.44
CA LEU A 158 3.93 -16.67 -6.12
C LEU A 158 3.96 -17.69 -7.26
N THR A 159 2.85 -18.38 -7.40
CA THR A 159 2.57 -19.33 -8.47
C THR A 159 1.31 -18.93 -9.24
N LYS A 160 1.06 -19.55 -10.38
CA LYS A 160 -0.18 -19.33 -11.18
C LYS A 160 -1.45 -19.79 -10.45
N GLU A 161 -1.32 -20.70 -9.48
CA GLU A 161 -2.41 -21.22 -8.66
C GLU A 161 -2.88 -20.22 -7.59
N ASP A 162 -2.07 -19.22 -7.27
CA ASP A 162 -2.40 -18.19 -6.30
C ASP A 162 -3.43 -17.20 -6.89
N LYS A 163 -4.71 -17.43 -6.54
CA LYS A 163 -5.82 -16.62 -7.05
C LYS A 163 -6.12 -15.40 -6.18
N ILE A 164 -5.88 -15.50 -4.87
CA ILE A 164 -6.15 -14.43 -3.90
C ILE A 164 -4.89 -14.21 -3.08
N ILE A 165 -4.35 -12.99 -3.13
CA ILE A 165 -3.13 -12.61 -2.40
C ILE A 165 -3.32 -11.31 -1.63
N SER A 166 -2.52 -11.11 -0.60
CA SER A 166 -2.38 -9.83 0.09
C SER A 166 -1.11 -9.11 -0.37
N ALA A 167 -1.21 -7.83 -0.73
CA ALA A 167 -0.06 -6.96 -0.96
C ALA A 167 0.53 -6.38 0.35
N ALA A 168 0.27 -7.02 1.49
CA ALA A 168 0.70 -6.60 2.84
C ALA A 168 0.20 -5.19 3.22
N SER A 169 0.92 -4.51 4.12
CA SER A 169 0.67 -3.10 4.48
C SER A 169 1.77 -2.19 3.95
N CYS A 170 1.52 -0.88 3.95
CA CYS A 170 2.53 0.12 3.60
C CYS A 170 3.78 0.01 4.48
N THR A 171 3.60 -0.16 5.80
CA THR A 171 4.69 -0.32 6.75
C THR A 171 5.47 -1.62 6.52
N THR A 172 4.79 -2.74 6.20
CA THR A 172 5.46 -4.01 5.88
C THR A 172 6.27 -3.88 4.59
N ASN A 173 5.76 -3.18 3.57
CA ASN A 173 6.48 -2.92 2.32
C ASN A 173 7.73 -2.04 2.51
N CYS A 174 7.73 -1.16 3.53
CA CYS A 174 8.90 -0.39 3.89
C CYS A 174 9.90 -1.21 4.74
N LEU A 175 9.41 -1.92 5.74
CA LEU A 175 10.24 -2.64 6.71
C LEU A 175 10.95 -3.85 6.08
N ALA A 176 10.26 -4.64 5.25
CA ALA A 176 10.75 -5.93 4.78
C ALA A 176 12.06 -5.84 3.98
N PRO A 177 12.22 -5.00 2.94
CA PRO A 177 13.46 -4.95 2.19
C PRO A 177 14.65 -4.46 3.03
N MET A 178 14.44 -3.47 3.93
CA MET A 178 15.46 -3.00 4.85
C MET A 178 15.87 -4.10 5.85
N THR A 179 14.90 -4.83 6.37
CA THR A 179 15.15 -5.93 7.31
C THR A 179 15.86 -7.10 6.63
N GLN A 180 15.49 -7.43 5.38
CA GLN A 180 16.17 -8.45 4.59
C GLN A 180 17.63 -8.08 4.38
N ALA A 181 17.92 -6.87 3.90
CA ALA A 181 19.28 -6.41 3.66
C ALA A 181 20.14 -6.41 4.94
N LEU A 182 19.56 -6.00 6.08
CA LEU A 182 20.26 -6.07 7.37
C LEU A 182 20.54 -7.51 7.78
N ASN A 183 19.54 -8.40 7.67
CA ASN A 183 19.69 -9.79 8.07
C ASN A 183 20.67 -10.57 7.21
N ASP A 184 20.74 -10.27 5.90
CA ASP A 184 21.72 -10.83 4.98
C ASP A 184 23.16 -10.37 5.30
N TYR A 185 23.30 -9.12 5.77
CA TYR A 185 24.60 -8.58 6.20
C TYR A 185 25.02 -9.11 7.57
N ALA A 186 24.11 -9.04 8.55
CA ALA A 186 24.35 -9.45 9.94
C ALA A 186 23.06 -10.06 10.51
N PRO A 187 23.03 -11.39 10.81
CA PRO A 187 21.83 -12.09 11.25
C PRO A 187 21.16 -11.47 12.46
N ILE A 188 19.89 -11.08 12.29
CA ILE A 188 19.07 -10.49 13.34
C ILE A 188 18.69 -11.55 14.38
N GLN A 189 18.97 -11.27 15.64
CA GLN A 189 18.60 -12.08 16.78
C GLN A 189 17.22 -11.69 17.33
N SER A 190 17.00 -10.39 17.51
CA SER A 190 15.74 -9.80 17.94
C SER A 190 15.68 -8.32 17.55
N GLY A 191 14.49 -7.71 17.57
CA GLY A 191 14.38 -6.30 17.26
C GLY A 191 13.04 -5.70 17.61
N ILE A 192 13.03 -4.36 17.71
CA ILE A 192 11.83 -3.54 17.89
C ILE A 192 11.77 -2.55 16.73
N MET A 193 10.67 -2.58 16.00
CA MET A 193 10.40 -1.56 15.01
C MET A 193 9.41 -0.53 15.55
N THR A 194 9.65 0.73 15.23
CA THR A 194 8.70 1.81 15.47
C THR A 194 8.44 2.52 14.14
N THR A 195 7.18 2.68 13.76
CA THR A 195 6.86 3.57 12.65
C THR A 195 6.30 4.89 13.17
N VAL A 196 6.90 6.00 12.73
CA VAL A 196 6.32 7.34 12.83
C VAL A 196 5.52 7.54 11.54
N HIS A 197 4.19 7.48 11.67
CA HIS A 197 3.29 7.31 10.54
C HIS A 197 2.38 8.51 10.36
N ALA A 198 2.19 8.95 9.14
CA ALA A 198 1.18 9.95 8.80
C ALA A 198 -0.23 9.47 9.23
N TYR A 199 -1.13 10.40 9.56
CA TYR A 199 -2.52 10.03 9.81
C TYR A 199 -3.18 9.47 8.55
N THR A 200 -4.21 8.67 8.69
CA THR A 200 -4.93 8.06 7.57
C THR A 200 -6.43 8.22 7.75
N GLY A 201 -7.20 7.99 6.69
CA GLY A 201 -8.65 8.21 6.67
C GLY A 201 -9.48 7.31 7.60
N ASP A 202 -8.84 6.42 8.35
CA ASP A 202 -9.48 5.66 9.43
C ASP A 202 -9.48 6.40 10.78
N GLN A 203 -8.73 7.50 10.90
CA GLN A 203 -8.74 8.37 12.08
C GLN A 203 -9.80 9.46 11.94
N MET A 204 -10.23 10.02 13.09
CA MET A 204 -11.17 11.11 13.11
C MET A 204 -10.49 12.45 12.81
N ILE A 205 -11.20 13.36 12.13
CA ILE A 205 -10.75 14.75 11.92
C ILE A 205 -10.81 15.53 13.25
N LEU A 206 -11.95 15.46 13.92
CA LEU A 206 -12.18 15.93 15.30
C LEU A 206 -12.53 14.73 16.15
N ASP A 207 -12.47 14.89 17.50
CA ASP A 207 -12.85 13.84 18.44
C ASP A 207 -14.26 13.35 18.15
N GLY A 208 -14.42 12.05 17.94
CA GLY A 208 -15.71 11.45 17.59
C GLY A 208 -15.68 9.92 17.65
N PRO A 209 -16.84 9.27 17.62
CA PRO A 209 -16.91 7.82 17.74
C PRO A 209 -16.25 7.11 16.56
N HIS A 210 -15.21 6.33 16.87
CA HIS A 210 -14.54 5.52 15.85
C HIS A 210 -15.33 4.25 15.54
N ARG A 211 -15.57 3.97 14.25
CA ARG A 211 -16.43 2.85 13.78
C ARG A 211 -16.04 1.46 14.27
N LYS A 212 -14.79 1.25 14.69
CA LYS A 212 -14.29 -0.01 15.28
C LYS A 212 -14.08 0.07 16.80
N GLY A 213 -14.51 1.15 17.46
CA GLY A 213 -14.38 1.32 18.90
C GLY A 213 -12.96 1.61 19.40
N ASP A 214 -12.01 1.96 18.53
CA ASP A 214 -10.65 2.32 18.93
C ASP A 214 -10.66 3.72 19.55
N LEU A 215 -10.36 3.78 20.86
CA LEU A 215 -10.44 5.03 21.64
C LEU A 215 -9.34 6.04 21.26
N GLN A 216 -8.18 5.58 20.80
CA GLN A 216 -7.08 6.44 20.39
C GLN A 216 -7.33 7.01 18.99
N ARG A 217 -7.79 6.20 18.05
CA ARG A 217 -8.17 6.65 16.70
C ARG A 217 -9.45 7.49 16.67
N ALA A 218 -10.23 7.48 17.75
CA ALA A 218 -11.38 8.36 17.97
C ALA A 218 -10.97 9.83 18.16
N ARG A 219 -9.68 10.10 18.44
CA ARG A 219 -9.17 11.44 18.67
C ARG A 219 -8.71 12.10 17.36
N ALA A 220 -8.76 13.43 17.34
CA ALA A 220 -8.40 14.26 16.18
C ALA A 220 -6.98 13.98 15.68
N GLY A 221 -6.85 13.45 14.45
CA GLY A 221 -5.58 13.00 13.91
C GLY A 221 -4.60 14.12 13.58
N ALA A 222 -5.10 15.30 13.21
CA ALA A 222 -4.29 16.43 12.76
C ALA A 222 -3.66 17.25 13.89
N VAL A 223 -3.97 16.95 15.17
CA VAL A 223 -3.48 17.70 16.33
C VAL A 223 -2.89 16.83 17.44
N ASN A 224 -2.82 15.52 17.23
CA ASN A 224 -2.35 14.57 18.23
C ASN A 224 -1.27 13.63 17.69
N ILE A 225 -0.34 13.24 18.56
CA ILE A 225 0.42 11.99 18.39
C ILE A 225 -0.48 10.87 18.92
N VAL A 226 -0.84 9.92 18.06
CA VAL A 226 -1.77 8.84 18.40
C VAL A 226 -1.03 7.50 18.42
N PRO A 227 -0.80 6.90 19.61
CA PRO A 227 -0.22 5.57 19.72
C PRO A 227 -1.11 4.52 19.06
N ASN A 228 -0.52 3.58 18.35
CA ASN A 228 -1.24 2.51 17.67
C ASN A 228 -0.45 1.21 17.70
N SER A 229 -1.14 0.09 17.75
CA SER A 229 -0.55 -1.20 17.42
C SER A 229 -0.28 -1.31 15.92
N THR A 230 0.74 -2.05 15.54
CA THR A 230 1.00 -2.41 14.15
C THR A 230 1.22 -3.91 14.00
N GLY A 231 0.62 -4.50 12.98
CA GLY A 231 0.87 -5.89 12.60
C GLY A 231 2.11 -6.06 11.72
N ALA A 232 2.80 -4.97 11.36
CA ALA A 232 3.90 -5.02 10.40
C ALA A 232 5.07 -5.90 10.87
N ALA A 233 5.45 -5.84 12.16
CA ALA A 233 6.51 -6.68 12.71
C ALA A 233 6.16 -8.19 12.64
N LYS A 234 4.91 -8.56 12.95
CA LYS A 234 4.43 -9.94 12.80
C LYS A 234 4.38 -10.37 11.34
N ALA A 235 4.00 -9.46 10.44
CA ALA A 235 3.92 -9.74 9.01
C ALA A 235 5.29 -10.00 8.38
N ILE A 236 6.39 -9.55 9.00
CA ILE A 236 7.75 -9.88 8.54
C ILE A 236 7.97 -11.39 8.51
N GLY A 237 7.51 -12.13 9.51
CA GLY A 237 7.61 -13.60 9.53
C GLY A 237 6.85 -14.31 8.41
N LEU A 238 5.84 -13.67 7.81
CA LEU A 238 5.15 -14.20 6.63
C LEU A 238 5.92 -13.95 5.33
N VAL A 239 6.76 -12.91 5.31
CA VAL A 239 7.50 -12.44 4.13
C VAL A 239 8.95 -12.95 4.15
N ILE A 240 9.55 -13.01 5.35
CA ILE A 240 10.90 -13.47 5.63
C ILE A 240 10.80 -14.51 6.76
N PRO A 241 10.56 -15.80 6.45
CA PRO A 241 10.25 -16.82 7.45
C PRO A 241 11.28 -17.00 8.57
N GLU A 242 12.55 -16.78 8.28
CA GLU A 242 13.66 -16.88 9.24
C GLU A 242 13.61 -15.81 10.36
N LEU A 243 12.84 -14.76 10.16
CA LEU A 243 12.61 -13.69 11.14
C LEU A 243 11.30 -13.84 11.91
N ASN A 244 10.60 -14.95 11.73
CA ASN A 244 9.35 -15.21 12.46
C ASN A 244 9.59 -15.20 13.98
N GLY A 245 8.82 -14.36 14.69
CA GLY A 245 8.91 -14.20 16.14
C GLY A 245 10.07 -13.36 16.66
N LYS A 246 11.00 -12.91 15.80
CA LYS A 246 12.15 -12.10 16.22
C LYS A 246 11.87 -10.62 16.34
N LEU A 247 10.80 -10.11 15.72
CA LEU A 247 10.47 -8.70 15.71
C LEU A 247 9.13 -8.40 16.39
N ILE A 248 9.13 -7.33 17.19
CA ILE A 248 7.93 -6.71 17.74
C ILE A 248 7.85 -5.26 17.23
N GLY A 249 6.68 -4.60 17.36
CA GLY A 249 6.59 -3.24 16.86
C GLY A 249 5.40 -2.45 17.33
N ALA A 250 5.55 -1.11 17.22
CA ALA A 250 4.56 -0.11 17.55
C ALA A 250 4.47 0.95 16.44
N ALA A 251 3.40 1.72 16.46
CA ALA A 251 3.20 2.87 15.57
C ALA A 251 2.86 4.11 16.38
N GLN A 252 3.37 5.24 15.95
CA GLN A 252 2.99 6.57 16.41
C GLN A 252 2.43 7.35 15.21
N ARG A 253 1.13 7.63 15.23
CA ARG A 253 0.53 8.47 14.19
C ARG A 253 0.78 9.93 14.52
N VAL A 254 1.22 10.71 13.54
CA VAL A 254 1.61 12.12 13.69
C VAL A 254 0.83 13.01 12.74
N PRO A 255 0.73 14.35 13.03
CA PRO A 255 -0.02 15.31 12.22
C PRO A 255 0.66 15.63 10.88
N THR A 256 0.86 14.63 10.02
CA THR A 256 1.32 14.78 8.63
C THR A 256 0.34 14.08 7.70
N ALA A 257 0.09 14.65 6.52
CA ALA A 257 -0.89 14.12 5.58
C ALA A 257 -0.44 12.84 4.89
N THR A 258 0.86 12.76 4.57
CA THR A 258 1.54 11.59 4.02
C THR A 258 3.04 11.73 4.28
N GLY A 259 3.79 10.67 4.10
CA GLY A 259 5.22 10.62 4.46
C GLY A 259 5.44 10.08 5.87
N SER A 260 6.04 8.90 5.95
CA SER A 260 6.24 8.12 7.17
C SER A 260 7.65 7.56 7.23
N THR A 261 8.11 7.20 8.43
CA THR A 261 9.38 6.50 8.63
C THR A 261 9.18 5.20 9.38
N THR A 262 10.02 4.21 9.06
CA THR A 262 10.18 2.99 9.85
C THR A 262 11.57 2.97 10.45
N ILE A 263 11.64 2.87 11.76
CA ILE A 263 12.86 2.77 12.55
C ILE A 263 12.95 1.35 13.08
N LEU A 264 14.00 0.63 12.75
CA LEU A 264 14.28 -0.70 13.30
C LEU A 264 15.50 -0.63 14.21
N HIS A 265 15.29 -0.94 15.49
CA HIS A 265 16.35 -1.27 16.41
C HIS A 265 16.48 -2.78 16.48
N ALA A 266 17.65 -3.32 16.14
CA ALA A 266 17.87 -4.75 16.11
C ALA A 266 19.16 -5.13 16.82
N VAL A 267 19.14 -6.26 17.52
CA VAL A 267 20.33 -6.96 17.98
C VAL A 267 20.76 -7.89 16.86
N VAL A 268 21.97 -7.69 16.35
CA VAL A 268 22.58 -8.52 15.30
C VAL A 268 23.84 -9.20 15.80
N LYS A 269 24.19 -10.35 15.21
CA LYS A 269 25.38 -11.11 15.59
C LYS A 269 26.28 -11.37 14.38
N LYS A 270 27.44 -10.70 14.34
CA LYS A 270 28.47 -10.84 13.32
C LYS A 270 29.71 -10.09 13.77
N ALA A 271 30.90 -10.61 13.52
CA ALA A 271 32.15 -9.89 13.78
C ALA A 271 32.28 -8.63 12.94
N GLY A 272 32.69 -7.51 13.56
CA GLY A 272 33.07 -6.29 12.89
C GLY A 272 31.92 -5.52 12.20
N VAL A 273 30.75 -5.45 12.83
CA VAL A 273 29.64 -4.62 12.32
C VAL A 273 29.97 -3.13 12.51
N THR A 274 29.88 -2.36 11.42
CA THR A 274 30.10 -0.91 11.41
C THR A 274 28.97 -0.18 10.69
N VAL A 275 28.86 1.13 10.90
CA VAL A 275 27.91 1.99 10.17
C VAL A 275 28.15 1.91 8.67
N GLU A 276 29.40 1.99 8.25
CA GLU A 276 29.83 1.92 6.84
C GLU A 276 29.44 0.58 6.22
N GLY A 277 29.73 -0.53 6.94
CA GLY A 277 29.41 -1.88 6.47
C GLY A 277 27.90 -2.11 6.29
N ILE A 278 27.07 -1.60 7.22
CA ILE A 278 25.60 -1.63 7.07
C ILE A 278 25.18 -0.79 5.86
N ASN A 279 25.66 0.45 5.74
CA ASN A 279 25.28 1.35 4.65
C ASN A 279 25.70 0.79 3.28
N GLU A 280 26.85 0.17 3.16
CA GLU A 280 27.30 -0.51 1.94
C GLU A 280 26.39 -1.70 1.60
N ALA A 281 26.02 -2.52 2.59
CA ALA A 281 25.11 -3.63 2.41
C ALA A 281 23.73 -3.16 1.93
N MET A 282 23.18 -2.11 2.55
CA MET A 282 21.91 -1.51 2.13
C MET A 282 21.98 -0.96 0.69
N LYS A 283 23.09 -0.27 0.35
CA LYS A 283 23.34 0.24 -1.00
C LYS A 283 23.45 -0.87 -2.04
N ALA A 284 24.06 -1.99 -1.69
CA ALA A 284 24.20 -3.15 -2.57
C ALA A 284 22.83 -3.84 -2.83
N HIS A 285 21.89 -3.76 -1.91
CA HIS A 285 20.52 -4.27 -2.07
C HIS A 285 19.58 -3.30 -2.79
N ALA A 286 20.03 -2.07 -3.10
CA ALA A 286 19.18 -1.06 -3.75
C ALA A 286 18.70 -1.54 -5.14
N ASN A 287 17.42 -1.28 -5.41
CA ASN A 287 16.74 -1.68 -6.65
C ASN A 287 15.52 -0.77 -6.89
N GLU A 288 14.65 -1.12 -7.84
CA GLU A 288 13.45 -0.33 -8.15
C GLU A 288 12.42 -0.20 -7.01
N SER A 289 12.50 -1.08 -5.99
CA SER A 289 11.60 -1.11 -4.83
C SER A 289 12.25 -0.60 -3.56
N PHE A 290 13.57 -0.75 -3.44
CA PHE A 290 14.36 -0.39 -2.29
C PHE A 290 15.42 0.64 -2.70
N GLY A 291 15.19 1.90 -2.32
CA GLY A 291 16.10 3.01 -2.58
C GLY A 291 17.12 3.21 -1.46
N TYR A 292 18.16 3.97 -1.76
CA TYR A 292 19.22 4.39 -0.83
C TYR A 292 19.44 5.89 -0.95
N THR A 293 19.58 6.59 0.17
CA THR A 293 19.87 8.03 0.18
C THR A 293 20.88 8.42 1.24
N THR A 294 21.66 9.46 0.94
CA THR A 294 22.50 10.22 1.86
C THR A 294 22.01 11.66 2.01
N GLU A 295 20.90 12.01 1.36
CA GLU A 295 20.29 13.33 1.48
C GLU A 295 19.61 13.50 2.84
N LYS A 296 19.60 14.73 3.35
CA LYS A 296 18.95 15.09 4.62
C LYS A 296 17.47 15.39 4.38
N LEU A 297 16.66 14.33 4.34
CA LEU A 297 15.26 14.40 3.98
C LEU A 297 14.34 14.65 5.19
N VAL A 298 13.18 15.21 4.90
CA VAL A 298 12.01 15.27 5.78
C VAL A 298 10.79 14.68 5.09
N SER A 299 9.70 14.46 5.82
CA SER A 299 8.52 13.74 5.31
C SER A 299 7.88 14.34 4.06
N SER A 300 7.99 15.65 3.84
CA SER A 300 7.45 16.31 2.63
C SER A 300 8.24 16.00 1.35
N ASP A 301 9.53 15.66 1.48
CA ASP A 301 10.40 15.40 0.33
C ASP A 301 10.11 14.06 -0.34
N ILE A 302 9.50 13.13 0.40
CA ILE A 302 9.19 11.79 -0.10
C ILE A 302 7.77 11.64 -0.65
N ILE A 303 6.98 12.71 -0.67
CA ILE A 303 5.62 12.69 -1.22
C ILE A 303 5.67 12.33 -2.72
N GLY A 304 4.88 11.34 -3.12
CA GLY A 304 4.86 10.84 -4.49
C GLY A 304 5.99 9.85 -4.83
N MET A 305 6.83 9.49 -3.85
CA MET A 305 7.93 8.54 -4.02
C MET A 305 7.42 7.16 -4.47
N LYS A 306 8.20 6.52 -5.34
CA LYS A 306 7.87 5.22 -5.96
C LYS A 306 8.59 4.02 -5.34
N PHE A 307 9.66 4.25 -4.58
CA PHE A 307 10.28 3.18 -3.80
C PHE A 307 9.31 2.71 -2.71
N GLY A 308 9.23 1.42 -2.48
CA GLY A 308 8.48 0.85 -1.34
C GLY A 308 9.11 1.24 -0.01
N SER A 309 10.44 1.39 -0.02
CA SER A 309 11.29 1.73 1.10
C SER A 309 12.49 2.52 0.59
N LEU A 310 12.81 3.65 1.22
CA LEU A 310 13.99 4.46 0.92
C LEU A 310 14.88 4.49 2.18
N PHE A 311 15.95 3.71 2.16
CA PHE A 311 16.90 3.65 3.26
C PHE A 311 17.66 4.97 3.42
N ASP A 312 17.71 5.48 4.67
CA ASP A 312 18.40 6.72 5.03
C ASP A 312 19.73 6.41 5.74
N ALA A 313 20.82 6.48 5.00
CA ALA A 313 22.15 6.18 5.51
C ALA A 313 22.65 7.14 6.59
N ASN A 314 22.04 8.33 6.70
CA ASN A 314 22.42 9.31 7.73
C ASN A 314 21.95 8.93 9.14
N GLN A 315 20.99 8.00 9.24
CA GLN A 315 20.37 7.61 10.50
C GLN A 315 20.83 6.24 11.01
N THR A 316 21.82 5.62 10.36
CA THR A 316 22.41 4.36 10.80
C THR A 316 23.23 4.57 12.06
N MET A 317 22.98 3.76 13.09
CA MET A 317 23.73 3.76 14.35
C MET A 317 24.14 2.34 14.70
N VAL A 318 25.33 2.20 15.32
CA VAL A 318 25.88 0.92 15.77
C VAL A 318 26.44 1.10 17.17
N SER A 319 26.10 0.21 18.08
CA SER A 319 26.65 0.11 19.43
C SER A 319 27.17 -1.29 19.66
N ASP A 320 28.44 -1.42 19.99
CA ASP A 320 29.06 -2.71 20.34
C ASP A 320 28.59 -3.17 21.71
N MET A 321 28.12 -4.42 21.79
CA MET A 321 27.64 -5.06 23.03
C MET A 321 28.60 -6.16 23.52
N GLY A 322 29.71 -6.38 22.82
CA GLY A 322 30.65 -7.49 23.05
C GLY A 322 30.22 -8.79 22.37
N ASP A 323 31.13 -9.75 22.32
CA ASP A 323 30.89 -11.07 21.74
C ASP A 323 30.29 -11.07 20.32
N ASP A 324 30.83 -10.21 19.45
CA ASP A 324 30.34 -10.01 18.07
C ASP A 324 28.84 -9.68 18.00
N THR A 325 28.29 -9.11 19.07
CA THR A 325 26.89 -8.71 19.17
C THR A 325 26.79 -7.18 19.15
N TYR A 326 25.87 -6.67 18.36
CA TYR A 326 25.69 -5.23 18.18
C TYR A 326 24.22 -4.85 18.25
N LEU A 327 23.94 -3.73 18.94
CA LEU A 327 22.65 -3.04 18.80
C LEU A 327 22.78 -2.05 17.63
N VAL A 328 21.92 -2.18 16.64
CA VAL A 328 21.92 -1.33 15.46
C VAL A 328 20.59 -0.61 15.29
N GLN A 329 20.65 0.60 14.77
CA GLN A 329 19.49 1.32 14.27
C GLN A 329 19.61 1.47 12.76
N VAL A 330 18.53 1.16 12.04
CA VAL A 330 18.37 1.45 10.61
C VAL A 330 17.01 2.10 10.37
N VAL A 331 16.96 3.04 9.44
CA VAL A 331 15.78 3.86 9.18
C VAL A 331 15.47 3.90 7.69
N ALA A 332 14.19 3.79 7.34
CA ALA A 332 13.73 3.97 5.98
C ALA A 332 12.49 4.86 5.92
N TRP A 333 12.42 5.68 4.87
CA TRP A 333 11.28 6.51 4.51
C TRP A 333 10.32 5.77 3.59
N TYR A 334 9.04 6.08 3.66
CA TYR A 334 8.03 5.63 2.72
C TYR A 334 6.86 6.62 2.63
N ASP A 335 6.41 6.90 1.43
CA ASP A 335 5.09 7.49 1.23
C ASP A 335 4.06 6.39 1.49
N ASN A 336 3.37 6.47 2.63
CA ASN A 336 2.44 5.41 3.04
C ASN A 336 1.30 5.15 2.05
N GLU A 337 1.09 6.06 1.08
CA GLU A 337 0.13 5.91 0.00
C GLU A 337 0.82 5.54 -1.33
N ASN A 338 1.68 6.40 -1.88
CA ASN A 338 2.25 6.22 -3.22
C ASN A 338 3.35 5.15 -3.29
N SER A 339 4.20 5.03 -2.26
CA SER A 339 5.17 3.93 -2.17
C SER A 339 4.46 2.58 -2.16
N TYR A 340 3.41 2.47 -1.32
CA TYR A 340 2.62 1.26 -1.19
C TYR A 340 1.90 0.89 -2.50
N THR A 341 1.22 1.84 -3.13
CA THR A 341 0.53 1.59 -4.41
C THR A 341 1.50 1.20 -5.51
N SER A 342 2.72 1.76 -5.51
CA SER A 342 3.77 1.39 -6.46
C SER A 342 4.18 -0.08 -6.30
N GLN A 343 4.37 -0.55 -5.07
CA GLN A 343 4.68 -1.95 -4.78
C GLN A 343 3.55 -2.89 -5.17
N MET A 344 2.32 -2.51 -4.84
CA MET A 344 1.13 -3.27 -5.18
C MET A 344 0.97 -3.41 -6.70
N VAL A 345 1.15 -2.35 -7.47
CA VAL A 345 1.08 -2.39 -8.95
C VAL A 345 2.21 -3.26 -9.53
N ARG A 346 3.42 -3.24 -8.95
CA ARG A 346 4.50 -4.18 -9.33
C ARG A 346 4.10 -5.63 -9.06
N THR A 347 3.48 -5.89 -7.90
CA THR A 347 2.98 -7.23 -7.54
C THR A 347 1.87 -7.70 -8.50
N ILE A 348 0.91 -6.84 -8.85
CA ILE A 348 -0.12 -7.13 -9.85
C ILE A 348 0.51 -7.51 -11.19
N LYS A 349 1.47 -6.71 -11.64
CA LYS A 349 2.18 -6.95 -12.89
C LYS A 349 2.91 -8.29 -12.90
N TYR A 350 3.56 -8.66 -11.80
CA TYR A 350 4.25 -9.94 -11.66
C TYR A 350 3.27 -11.11 -11.65
N LEU A 351 2.23 -11.03 -10.82
CA LEU A 351 1.19 -12.06 -10.70
C LEU A 351 0.50 -12.38 -12.04
N ALA A 352 0.44 -11.40 -12.91
CA ALA A 352 -0.17 -11.52 -14.22
C ALA A 352 0.74 -12.15 -15.28
N GLN A 353 2.02 -12.27 -14.99
CA GLN A 353 3.00 -12.95 -15.87
C GLN A 353 3.13 -14.44 -15.55
N LEU A 354 2.53 -14.89 -14.44
CA LEU A 354 2.45 -16.29 -14.01
C LEU A 354 1.29 -17.03 -14.68
#